data_2811ff72f2797c9f367f9fa6ef139b83
#
_entry.id   2811ff72f2797c9f367f9fa6ef139b83
#
_cell.length_a   1.000
_cell.length_b   1.000
_cell.length_c   1.000
_cell.angle_alpha   90.00
_cell.angle_beta   90.00
_cell.angle_gamma   90.00
#
_symmetry.space_group_name_H-M   'P 1'
#
loop_
_entity.id
_entity.type
_entity.pdbx_description
1 polymer ?
#
loop_
_entity_poly.entity_id
_entity_poly.type
_entity_poly.pdbx_seq_one_letter_code
_entity_poly.pdbx_strand_id
1 'polypeptide(L)'
;PYAVGSVFIIDALYTLPLLVATIWALCLPKWSRRMGTVITAALVLSTAYQAWCLAAQQIVTARAGEMLEQAGVSAEKILAIPTPFNSYLWRVIVLDSERYLNLYIPVLGGREQITVYEHPRGRALATCLDGNPNLDKLAWFSRGYFRLDLHRGLRGDEVVFSDLRMGLTPNYAFRFAIARH
;
A
#
# COMPACT_ATOMS: atom_id res chain seq x y z
N PRO A 1 13.54 8.93 1.79
CA PRO A 1 13.36 8.30 0.46
C PRO A 1 11.93 8.50 -0.01
N TYR A 2 11.77 9.10 -1.19
CA TYR A 2 10.46 9.27 -1.82
C TYR A 2 10.11 7.96 -2.53
N ALA A 3 9.03 7.29 -2.12
CA ALA A 3 8.47 6.15 -2.84
C ALA A 3 7.05 6.51 -3.25
N VAL A 4 6.78 6.50 -4.55
CA VAL A 4 5.45 6.65 -5.12
C VAL A 4 4.88 5.24 -5.24
N GLY A 5 4.04 4.82 -4.29
CA GLY A 5 3.44 3.48 -4.26
C GLY A 5 2.21 3.39 -5.16
N SER A 6 2.31 3.82 -6.43
CA SER A 6 1.19 3.86 -7.37
C SER A 6 0.95 2.55 -8.12
N VAL A 7 1.92 1.63 -8.09
CA VAL A 7 1.85 0.34 -8.78
C VAL A 7 2.13 -0.77 -7.77
N PHE A 8 1.40 -1.88 -7.86
CA PHE A 8 1.68 -3.04 -7.05
C PHE A 8 3.02 -3.67 -7.46
N ILE A 9 3.78 -4.22 -6.51
CA ILE A 9 5.15 -4.73 -6.73
C ILE A 9 5.21 -5.77 -7.86
N ILE A 10 4.18 -6.62 -7.98
CA ILE A 10 4.04 -7.61 -9.04
C ILE A 10 2.76 -7.29 -9.80
N ASP A 11 2.86 -6.35 -10.75
CA ASP A 11 1.73 -5.96 -11.58
C ASP A 11 1.84 -6.61 -12.96
N ALA A 12 0.90 -7.53 -13.24
CA ALA A 12 0.89 -8.29 -14.48
C ALA A 12 0.62 -7.40 -15.70
N LEU A 13 -0.24 -6.39 -15.57
CA LEU A 13 -0.57 -5.50 -16.67
C LEU A 13 0.60 -4.60 -17.09
N TYR A 14 1.47 -4.27 -16.13
CA TYR A 14 2.71 -3.56 -16.40
C TYR A 14 3.79 -4.49 -16.98
N THR A 15 3.96 -5.68 -16.37
CA THR A 15 5.10 -6.55 -16.62
C THR A 15 4.93 -7.40 -17.88
N LEU A 16 3.72 -7.94 -18.13
CA LEU A 16 3.48 -8.89 -19.24
C LEU A 16 3.77 -8.30 -20.62
N PRO A 17 3.35 -7.08 -20.99
CA PRO A 17 3.66 -6.52 -22.30
C PRO A 17 5.17 -6.42 -22.55
N LEU A 18 5.92 -5.99 -21.52
CA LEU A 18 7.37 -5.86 -21.61
C LEU A 18 8.06 -7.23 -21.68
N LEU A 19 7.61 -8.18 -20.87
CA LEU A 19 8.15 -9.54 -20.85
C LEU A 19 7.92 -10.24 -22.19
N VAL A 20 6.71 -10.20 -22.72
CA VAL A 20 6.35 -10.81 -24.00
C VAL A 20 7.17 -10.16 -25.15
N ALA A 21 7.25 -8.84 -25.19
CA ALA A 21 8.04 -8.14 -26.19
C ALA A 21 9.53 -8.50 -26.12
N THR A 22 10.08 -8.62 -24.89
CA THR A 22 11.47 -9.00 -24.67
C THR A 22 11.76 -10.44 -25.11
N ILE A 23 10.95 -11.41 -24.66
CA ILE A 23 11.10 -12.82 -25.04
C ILE A 23 11.00 -12.97 -26.56
N TRP A 24 10.00 -12.34 -27.17
CA TRP A 24 9.83 -12.38 -28.61
C TRP A 24 11.04 -11.79 -29.36
N ALA A 25 11.57 -10.67 -28.87
CA ALA A 25 12.75 -10.04 -29.43
C ALA A 25 14.01 -10.93 -29.35
N LEU A 26 14.19 -11.65 -28.25
CA LEU A 26 15.31 -12.59 -28.05
C LEU A 26 15.23 -13.80 -28.99
N CYS A 27 14.03 -14.20 -29.41
CA CYS A 27 13.83 -15.31 -30.35
C CYS A 27 14.11 -14.91 -31.81
N LEU A 28 14.31 -13.64 -32.12
CA LEU A 28 14.56 -13.18 -33.49
C LEU A 28 16.06 -13.09 -33.79
N PRO A 29 16.53 -13.67 -34.91
CA PRO A 29 17.97 -13.71 -35.22
C PRO A 29 18.54 -12.37 -35.65
N LYS A 30 17.72 -11.42 -36.08
CA LYS A 30 18.16 -10.11 -36.58
C LYS A 30 17.19 -8.99 -36.15
N TRP A 31 17.73 -7.81 -35.87
CA TRP A 31 16.96 -6.60 -35.68
C TRP A 31 16.12 -6.28 -36.92
N SER A 32 14.83 -6.06 -36.72
CA SER A 32 13.91 -5.68 -37.80
C SER A 32 13.07 -4.47 -37.40
N ARG A 33 12.55 -3.75 -38.39
CA ARG A 33 11.63 -2.62 -38.13
C ARG A 33 10.41 -3.06 -37.31
N ARG A 34 9.91 -4.28 -37.55
CA ARG A 34 8.79 -4.86 -36.79
C ARG A 34 9.13 -5.05 -35.32
N MET A 35 10.34 -5.49 -35.02
CA MET A 35 10.85 -5.63 -33.65
C MET A 35 10.86 -4.29 -32.93
N GLY A 36 11.39 -3.23 -33.57
CA GLY A 36 11.36 -1.88 -33.02
C GLY A 36 9.92 -1.41 -32.71
N THR A 37 8.99 -1.62 -33.62
CA THR A 37 7.56 -1.24 -33.43
C THR A 37 6.94 -1.97 -32.24
N VAL A 38 7.15 -3.28 -32.09
CA VAL A 38 6.59 -4.07 -30.98
C VAL A 38 7.16 -3.63 -29.63
N ILE A 39 8.47 -3.43 -29.55
CA ILE A 39 9.13 -2.94 -28.33
C ILE A 39 8.60 -1.55 -27.96
N THR A 40 8.53 -0.64 -28.94
CA THR A 40 7.97 0.70 -28.70
C THR A 40 6.53 0.65 -28.25
N ALA A 41 5.69 -0.17 -28.86
CA ALA A 41 4.29 -0.35 -28.44
C ALA A 41 4.19 -0.88 -27.00
N ALA A 42 5.00 -1.89 -26.63
CA ALA A 42 5.03 -2.42 -25.26
C ALA A 42 5.46 -1.35 -24.23
N LEU A 43 6.48 -0.55 -24.56
CA LEU A 43 6.92 0.56 -23.70
C LEU A 43 5.82 1.63 -23.55
N VAL A 44 5.17 2.04 -24.66
CA VAL A 44 4.07 3.01 -24.63
C VAL A 44 2.91 2.50 -23.78
N LEU A 45 2.51 1.25 -23.95
CA LEU A 45 1.41 0.64 -23.15
C LEU A 45 1.76 0.59 -21.68
N SER A 46 2.96 0.13 -21.32
CA SER A 46 3.41 0.06 -19.92
C SER A 46 3.52 1.45 -19.28
N THR A 47 4.01 2.46 -20.03
CA THR A 47 4.07 3.83 -19.54
C THR A 47 2.70 4.46 -19.39
N ALA A 48 1.79 4.23 -20.34
CA ALA A 48 0.40 4.70 -20.24
C ALA A 48 -0.32 4.07 -19.03
N TYR A 49 -0.07 2.78 -18.77
CA TYR A 49 -0.59 2.11 -17.59
C TYR A 49 -0.06 2.71 -16.28
N GLN A 50 1.23 3.06 -16.21
CA GLN A 50 1.78 3.76 -15.04
C GLN A 50 1.15 5.14 -14.84
N ALA A 51 0.95 5.90 -15.93
CA ALA A 51 0.26 7.19 -15.86
C ALA A 51 -1.19 7.04 -15.35
N TRP A 52 -1.90 5.99 -15.80
CA TRP A 52 -3.22 5.63 -15.26
C TRP A 52 -3.16 5.34 -13.77
N CYS A 53 -2.22 4.52 -13.29
CA CYS A 53 -2.08 4.20 -11.87
C CYS A 53 -1.80 5.44 -11.01
N LEU A 54 -1.00 6.39 -11.50
CA LEU A 54 -0.75 7.67 -10.84
C LEU A 54 -2.04 8.51 -10.77
N ALA A 55 -2.78 8.62 -11.86
CA ALA A 55 -4.07 9.33 -11.88
C ALA A 55 -5.08 8.68 -10.94
N ALA A 56 -5.19 7.34 -10.95
CA ALA A 56 -6.06 6.58 -10.06
C ALA A 56 -5.72 6.83 -8.58
N GLN A 57 -4.43 6.85 -8.22
CA GLN A 57 -3.98 7.18 -6.87
C GLN A 57 -4.44 8.56 -6.42
N GLN A 58 -4.32 9.57 -7.29
CA GLN A 58 -4.77 10.94 -6.98
C GLN A 58 -6.29 11.00 -6.79
N ILE A 59 -7.05 10.34 -7.66
CA ILE A 59 -8.52 10.29 -7.59
C ILE A 59 -8.97 9.68 -6.26
N VAL A 60 -8.43 8.50 -5.88
CA VAL A 60 -8.85 7.84 -4.65
C VAL A 60 -8.38 8.55 -3.40
N THR A 61 -7.22 9.22 -3.44
CA THR A 61 -6.73 10.04 -2.32
C THR A 61 -7.62 11.26 -2.10
N ALA A 62 -8.04 11.95 -3.18
CA ALA A 62 -8.96 13.08 -3.09
C ALA A 62 -10.32 12.65 -2.54
N ARG A 63 -10.88 11.53 -3.05
CA ARG A 63 -12.15 10.97 -2.53
C ARG A 63 -12.08 10.60 -1.05
N ALA A 64 -10.95 10.00 -0.61
CA ALA A 64 -10.73 9.71 0.80
C ALA A 64 -10.72 10.99 1.64
N GLY A 65 -10.01 12.04 1.18
CA GLY A 65 -9.96 13.35 1.84
C GLY A 65 -11.34 13.97 2.01
N GLU A 66 -12.12 14.06 0.94
CA GLU A 66 -13.51 14.59 0.98
C GLU A 66 -14.40 13.82 1.96
N MET A 67 -14.25 12.49 2.01
CA MET A 67 -15.05 11.65 2.89
C MET A 67 -14.66 11.86 4.36
N LEU A 68 -13.37 12.00 4.66
CA LEU A 68 -12.86 12.26 6.01
C LEU A 68 -13.28 13.65 6.52
N GLU A 69 -13.19 14.67 5.67
CA GLU A 69 -13.67 16.02 6.00
C GLU A 69 -15.15 16.03 6.36
N GLN A 70 -16.00 15.36 5.56
CA GLN A 70 -17.44 15.26 5.82
C GLN A 70 -17.77 14.46 7.08
N ALA A 71 -16.93 13.46 7.42
CA ALA A 71 -17.07 12.69 8.64
C ALA A 71 -16.46 13.39 9.88
N GLY A 72 -15.83 14.56 9.71
CA GLY A 72 -15.14 15.27 10.79
C GLY A 72 -13.93 14.51 11.34
N VAL A 73 -13.32 13.63 10.56
CA VAL A 73 -12.14 12.85 10.97
C VAL A 73 -10.86 13.60 10.63
N SER A 74 -10.08 13.91 11.65
CA SER A 74 -8.77 14.54 11.49
C SER A 74 -7.71 13.49 11.20
N ALA A 75 -7.29 13.39 9.94
CA ALA A 75 -6.27 12.43 9.52
C ALA A 75 -4.85 13.00 9.75
N GLU A 76 -4.03 12.30 10.53
CA GLU A 76 -2.60 12.61 10.67
C GLU A 76 -1.83 12.27 9.37
N LYS A 77 -2.19 11.15 8.72
CA LYS A 77 -1.56 10.66 7.48
C LYS A 77 -2.55 9.88 6.64
N ILE A 78 -2.42 10.01 5.34
CA ILE A 78 -3.20 9.27 4.35
C ILE A 78 -2.24 8.61 3.36
N LEU A 79 -2.45 7.31 3.09
CA LEU A 79 -1.66 6.55 2.14
C LEU A 79 -2.57 5.68 1.27
N ALA A 80 -2.62 5.95 -0.02
CA ALA A 80 -3.34 5.14 -0.99
C ALA A 80 -2.40 4.10 -1.62
N ILE A 81 -2.79 2.83 -1.56
CA ILE A 81 -2.05 1.67 -2.08
C ILE A 81 -2.99 0.87 -2.99
N PRO A 82 -2.56 0.45 -4.20
CA PRO A 82 -3.37 -0.42 -5.04
C PRO A 82 -3.56 -1.79 -4.38
N THR A 83 -4.72 -2.40 -4.57
CA THR A 83 -4.91 -3.81 -4.17
C THR A 83 -4.13 -4.74 -5.09
N PRO A 84 -3.74 -5.94 -4.63
CA PRO A 84 -2.97 -6.88 -5.45
C PRO A 84 -3.65 -7.16 -6.80
N PHE A 85 -2.87 -7.10 -7.88
CA PHE A 85 -3.29 -7.38 -9.27
C PHE A 85 -4.48 -6.52 -9.77
N ASN A 86 -4.72 -5.36 -9.16
CA ASN A 86 -5.89 -4.53 -9.47
C ASN A 86 -5.53 -3.05 -9.39
N SER A 87 -5.74 -2.32 -10.50
CA SER A 87 -5.58 -0.86 -10.57
C SER A 87 -6.90 -0.09 -10.38
N TYR A 88 -8.02 -0.82 -10.21
CA TYR A 88 -9.35 -0.24 -10.05
C TYR A 88 -9.75 -0.04 -8.58
N LEU A 89 -9.45 -1.02 -7.72
CA LEU A 89 -9.75 -0.97 -6.28
C LEU A 89 -8.49 -0.60 -5.49
N TRP A 90 -8.60 0.40 -4.65
CA TRP A 90 -7.50 0.93 -3.84
C TRP A 90 -7.80 0.81 -2.37
N ARG A 91 -6.79 0.46 -1.60
CA ARG A 91 -6.84 0.55 -0.15
C ARG A 91 -6.19 1.85 0.29
N VAL A 92 -6.96 2.70 0.98
CA VAL A 92 -6.45 3.93 1.59
C VAL A 92 -6.34 3.72 3.09
N ILE A 93 -5.11 3.82 3.60
CA ILE A 93 -4.82 3.75 5.03
C ILE A 93 -4.81 5.16 5.56
N VAL A 94 -5.68 5.42 6.52
CA VAL A 94 -5.78 6.69 7.22
C VAL A 94 -5.35 6.49 8.66
N LEU A 95 -4.41 7.29 9.13
CA LEU A 95 -4.00 7.31 10.53
C LEU A 95 -4.66 8.49 11.23
N ASP A 96 -5.33 8.19 12.32
CA ASP A 96 -5.84 9.13 13.32
C ASP A 96 -5.04 8.95 14.61
N SER A 97 -5.27 9.78 15.63
CA SER A 97 -4.54 9.74 16.89
C SER A 97 -4.58 8.37 17.58
N GLU A 98 -5.75 7.73 17.70
CA GLU A 98 -5.96 6.50 18.45
C GLU A 98 -6.22 5.27 17.58
N ARG A 99 -6.63 5.49 16.32
CA ARG A 99 -7.09 4.44 15.41
C ARG A 99 -6.50 4.61 14.02
N TYR A 100 -6.63 3.58 13.21
CA TYR A 100 -6.42 3.67 11.77
C TYR A 100 -7.63 3.12 11.02
N LEU A 101 -7.88 3.69 9.86
CA LEU A 101 -8.95 3.28 8.98
C LEU A 101 -8.34 2.64 7.73
N ASN A 102 -8.93 1.54 7.29
CA ASN A 102 -8.71 0.99 5.96
C ASN A 102 -9.96 1.26 5.11
N LEU A 103 -9.84 2.15 4.15
CA LEU A 103 -10.89 2.44 3.19
C LEU A 103 -10.60 1.70 1.89
N TYR A 104 -11.56 0.96 1.39
CA TYR A 104 -11.49 0.33 0.07
C TYR A 104 -12.31 1.17 -0.91
N ILE A 105 -11.61 1.86 -1.81
CA ILE A 105 -12.20 2.88 -2.69
C ILE A 105 -11.99 2.44 -4.14
N PRO A 106 -13.07 2.21 -4.92
CA PRO A 106 -12.96 2.02 -6.36
C PRO A 106 -12.65 3.35 -7.05
N VAL A 107 -11.81 3.31 -8.11
CA VAL A 107 -11.47 4.51 -8.91
C VAL A 107 -12.72 5.09 -9.56
N LEU A 108 -13.60 4.22 -10.08
CA LEU A 108 -14.90 4.57 -10.65
C LEU A 108 -16.00 4.00 -9.76
N GLY A 109 -17.08 4.74 -9.58
CA GLY A 109 -18.21 4.31 -8.74
C GLY A 109 -18.60 5.37 -7.72
N GLY A 110 -19.69 5.12 -7.01
CA GLY A 110 -20.25 6.01 -5.99
C GLY A 110 -19.70 5.72 -4.60
N ARG A 111 -20.11 6.54 -3.63
CA ARG A 111 -19.71 6.42 -2.23
C ARG A 111 -20.25 5.15 -1.55
N GLU A 112 -21.35 4.64 -2.02
CA GLU A 112 -22.00 3.42 -1.55
C GLU A 112 -21.10 2.16 -1.71
N GLN A 113 -20.12 2.25 -2.59
CA GLN A 113 -19.17 1.16 -2.84
C GLN A 113 -17.91 1.25 -1.97
N ILE A 114 -17.78 2.29 -1.15
CA ILE A 114 -16.64 2.46 -0.25
C ILE A 114 -16.87 1.65 1.02
N THR A 115 -15.94 0.75 1.31
CA THR A 115 -15.96 -0.03 2.55
C THR A 115 -14.94 0.52 3.52
N VAL A 116 -15.33 0.71 4.78
CA VAL A 116 -14.48 1.26 5.84
C VAL A 116 -14.32 0.24 6.95
N TYR A 117 -13.07 -0.04 7.32
CA TYR A 117 -12.72 -0.84 8.49
C TYR A 117 -11.90 0.00 9.44
N GLU A 118 -12.33 0.03 10.70
CA GLU A 118 -11.68 0.77 11.77
C GLU A 118 -10.97 -0.18 12.74
N HIS A 119 -9.76 0.20 13.15
CA HIS A 119 -8.94 -0.59 14.06
C HIS A 119 -8.12 0.29 15.00
N PRO A 120 -7.87 -0.15 16.25
CA PRO A 120 -7.00 0.57 17.18
C PRO A 120 -5.54 0.54 16.72
N ARG A 121 -4.80 1.62 16.97
CA ARG A 121 -3.36 1.72 16.69
C ARG A 121 -2.47 1.16 17.80
N GLY A 122 -3.02 1.02 19.03
CA GLY A 122 -2.23 0.64 20.21
C GLY A 122 -1.30 1.75 20.69
N ARG A 123 -1.74 3.01 20.64
CA ARG A 123 -0.95 4.20 21.01
C ARG A 123 -0.44 4.15 22.46
N ALA A 124 -1.24 3.64 23.38
CA ALA A 124 -0.83 3.44 24.77
C ALA A 124 0.41 2.53 24.89
N LEU A 125 0.49 1.48 24.06
CA LEU A 125 1.66 0.60 24.02
C LEU A 125 2.90 1.33 23.48
N ALA A 126 2.73 2.23 22.50
CA ALA A 126 3.82 3.03 21.97
C ALA A 126 4.39 3.97 23.04
N THR A 127 3.53 4.60 23.85
CA THR A 127 3.96 5.45 24.98
C THR A 127 4.71 4.65 26.05
N CYS A 128 4.28 3.43 26.35
CA CYS A 128 4.98 2.55 27.29
C CYS A 128 6.36 2.10 26.77
N LEU A 129 6.56 2.09 25.47
CA LEU A 129 7.82 1.67 24.81
C LEU A 129 8.64 2.85 24.31
N ASP A 130 8.40 4.05 24.82
CA ASP A 130 9.16 5.24 24.45
C ASP A 130 10.68 5.00 24.72
N GLY A 131 11.51 5.38 23.74
CA GLY A 131 12.95 5.12 23.78
C GLY A 131 13.36 3.66 23.44
N ASN A 132 12.45 2.80 23.03
CA ASN A 132 12.81 1.47 22.55
C ASN A 132 13.41 1.54 21.14
N PRO A 133 14.72 1.17 20.95
CA PRO A 133 15.40 1.33 19.67
C PRO A 133 14.82 0.46 18.55
N ASN A 134 14.16 -0.64 18.87
CA ASN A 134 13.50 -1.48 17.87
C ASN A 134 12.21 -0.82 17.39
N LEU A 135 11.45 -0.21 18.30
CA LEU A 135 10.25 0.56 17.92
C LEU A 135 10.63 1.74 17.05
N ASP A 136 11.65 2.53 17.42
CA ASP A 136 12.09 3.70 16.66
C ASP A 136 12.54 3.33 15.24
N LYS A 137 13.35 2.27 15.12
CA LYS A 137 13.80 1.76 13.81
C LYS A 137 12.63 1.32 12.92
N LEU A 138 11.67 0.56 13.48
CA LEU A 138 10.52 0.07 12.74
C LEU A 138 9.51 1.17 12.43
N ALA A 139 9.32 2.13 13.32
CA ALA A 139 8.49 3.31 13.09
C ALA A 139 9.06 4.18 11.97
N TRP A 140 10.39 4.40 11.93
CA TRP A 140 11.06 5.07 10.83
C TRP A 140 10.91 4.30 9.51
N PHE A 141 11.13 2.99 9.52
CA PHE A 141 10.99 2.13 8.34
C PHE A 141 9.56 2.17 7.77
N SER A 142 8.56 2.03 8.65
CA SER A 142 7.14 2.05 8.28
C SER A 142 6.62 3.46 7.97
N ARG A 143 7.44 4.51 8.15
CA ARG A 143 7.04 5.92 8.03
C ARG A 143 5.89 6.29 8.97
N GLY A 144 5.79 5.60 10.11
CA GLY A 144 4.72 5.75 11.09
C GLY A 144 3.42 5.02 10.74
N TYR A 145 3.35 4.29 9.62
CA TYR A 145 2.19 3.46 9.27
C TYR A 145 2.29 2.10 9.97
N PHE A 146 2.08 2.08 11.27
CA PHE A 146 2.15 0.87 12.08
C PHE A 146 1.05 0.85 13.14
N ARG A 147 0.81 -0.35 13.66
CA ARG A 147 0.04 -0.59 14.87
C ARG A 147 0.83 -1.48 15.83
N LEU A 148 0.49 -1.38 17.12
CA LEU A 148 1.00 -2.24 18.17
C LEU A 148 -0.15 -3.06 18.76
N ASP A 149 0.10 -4.36 18.95
CA ASP A 149 -0.85 -5.28 19.56
C ASP A 149 -0.19 -5.98 20.75
N LEU A 150 -0.95 -6.14 21.84
CA LEU A 150 -0.52 -6.98 22.96
C LEU A 150 -1.00 -8.41 22.71
N HIS A 151 -0.06 -9.32 22.49
CA HIS A 151 -0.35 -10.74 22.42
C HIS A 151 -0.06 -11.39 23.77
N ARG A 152 -1.10 -11.89 24.44
CA ARG A 152 -0.97 -12.65 25.69
C ARG A 152 -0.64 -14.10 25.36
N GLY A 153 0.51 -14.56 25.83
CA GLY A 153 0.98 -15.91 25.58
C GLY A 153 1.31 -16.68 26.87
N LEU A 154 1.36 -18.00 26.78
CA LEU A 154 1.75 -18.87 27.91
C LEU A 154 3.18 -18.65 28.39
N ARG A 155 4.03 -17.99 27.58
CA ARG A 155 5.45 -17.69 27.89
C ARG A 155 5.69 -16.21 28.22
N GLY A 156 4.63 -15.46 28.52
CA GLY A 156 4.65 -14.02 28.77
C GLY A 156 3.91 -13.24 27.69
N ASP A 157 3.65 -11.98 27.97
CA ASP A 157 2.97 -11.06 27.06
C ASP A 157 4.01 -10.48 26.07
N GLU A 158 3.64 -10.41 24.79
CA GLU A 158 4.49 -9.86 23.73
C GLU A 158 3.82 -8.64 23.09
N VAL A 159 4.57 -7.56 22.92
CA VAL A 159 4.11 -6.46 22.09
C VAL A 159 4.59 -6.69 20.67
N VAL A 160 3.62 -6.80 19.76
CA VAL A 160 3.84 -7.07 18.33
C VAL A 160 3.62 -5.79 17.53
N PHE A 161 4.65 -5.38 16.82
CA PHE A 161 4.61 -4.34 15.81
C PHE A 161 4.11 -4.93 14.49
N SER A 162 3.19 -4.24 13.81
CA SER A 162 2.69 -4.61 12.48
C SER A 162 2.77 -3.42 11.53
N ASP A 163 3.46 -3.57 10.40
CA ASP A 163 3.49 -2.56 9.33
C ASP A 163 2.19 -2.61 8.54
N LEU A 164 1.43 -1.52 8.56
CA LEU A 164 0.11 -1.44 7.92
C LEU A 164 0.17 -1.39 6.39
N ARG A 165 1.33 -1.07 5.81
CA ARG A 165 1.50 -0.93 4.37
C ARG A 165 1.52 -2.28 3.65
N MET A 166 1.97 -3.34 4.32
CA MET A 166 2.22 -4.65 3.74
C MET A 166 1.25 -5.70 4.28
N GLY A 167 0.46 -6.27 3.40
CA GLY A 167 -0.59 -7.22 3.75
C GLY A 167 -1.97 -6.58 3.87
N LEU A 168 -2.95 -7.36 4.28
CA LEU A 168 -4.35 -6.96 4.46
C LEU A 168 -4.79 -7.25 5.88
N THR A 169 -5.69 -6.43 6.42
CA THR A 169 -6.30 -6.66 7.74
C THR A 169 -7.09 -7.97 7.77
N PRO A 170 -6.92 -8.80 8.81
CA PRO A 170 -6.05 -8.67 9.97
C PRO A 170 -4.61 -9.19 9.76
N ASN A 171 -4.30 -9.75 8.60
CA ASN A 171 -3.06 -10.48 8.30
C ASN A 171 -2.02 -9.57 7.64
N TYR A 172 -1.23 -8.88 8.46
CA TYR A 172 -0.09 -8.09 7.98
C TYR A 172 1.13 -8.99 7.75
N ALA A 173 1.87 -8.75 6.65
CA ALA A 173 3.03 -9.55 6.27
C ALA A 173 4.24 -9.29 7.18
N PHE A 174 4.44 -8.03 7.60
CA PHE A 174 5.55 -7.64 8.47
C PHE A 174 5.06 -7.43 9.89
N ARG A 175 5.31 -8.45 10.72
CA ARG A 175 4.98 -8.47 12.14
C ARG A 175 6.21 -8.86 12.94
N PHE A 176 6.54 -8.07 13.98
CA PHE A 176 7.72 -8.27 14.79
C PHE A 176 7.37 -8.16 16.27
N ALA A 177 7.76 -9.13 17.08
CA ALA A 177 7.73 -9.00 18.52
C ALA A 177 8.88 -8.07 18.95
N ILE A 178 8.55 -6.93 19.54
CA ILE A 178 9.52 -5.87 19.89
C ILE A 178 9.80 -5.78 21.38
N ALA A 179 8.91 -6.29 22.21
CA ALA A 179 9.09 -6.38 23.67
C ALA A 179 8.38 -7.62 24.21
N ARG A 180 8.89 -8.15 25.33
CA ARG A 180 8.32 -9.24 26.11
C ARG A 180 8.32 -8.85 27.59
N HIS A 181 7.28 -9.28 28.29
CA HIS A 181 7.15 -9.14 29.75
C HIS A 181 7.02 -10.51 30.38
#